data_22ff548a4b66a78593beffcb5cc750f8
#
_entry.id   22ff548a4b66a78593beffcb5cc750f8
#
_cell.length_a   1.000
_cell.length_b   1.000
_cell.length_c   1.000
_cell.angle_alpha   90.00
_cell.angle_beta   90.00
_cell.angle_gamma   90.00
#
_symmetry.space_group_name_H-M   'P 1'
#
loop_
_entity.id
_entity.type
_entity.pdbx_description
1 polymer ?
#
loop_
_entity_poly.entity_id
_entity_poly.type
_entity_poly.pdbx_seq_one_letter_code
_entity_poly.pdbx_strand_id
1 'polypeptide(L)'
;AYRDDEWFETWCHEASLMPVEDEPLLRWHKARAAAGQTWKGLVEFAAANQGYLDDVLDQVRQRPLAPAELVDPRPRDGAWWGDRSEGAIALDWLFRVGEVGIRRRHGFVKEFDLMERIVPDEIRAVPTPSEEDAHRELLRRAARSLGVAAAADIVDYHRLPKRPARERLAELVEAGELEAVSVEGWDLPAVLHPEATLPRAIEACTLLSPFDPVVWFRERGERLFDFEYKLEIYTPAAKRKFGYYVLPFLMGDRIVGRLDGKTDRGERLFRVFGAFAETGADWDVTAEGMAR
;
A
#
# COMPACT_ATOMS: atom_id res chain seq x y z
N ALA A 1 -2.81 11.49 10.16
CA ALA A 1 -3.44 10.91 8.98
C ALA A 1 -4.92 10.58 9.17
N TYR A 2 -5.44 10.45 10.41
CA TYR A 2 -6.86 10.16 10.70
C TYR A 2 -7.57 11.33 11.38
N ARG A 3 -7.07 12.57 11.24
CA ARG A 3 -7.57 13.70 12.04
C ARG A 3 -8.67 14.49 11.35
N ASP A 4 -8.66 14.47 10.04
CA ASP A 4 -9.53 15.31 9.24
C ASP A 4 -10.10 14.39 8.18
N ASP A 5 -11.32 14.24 7.96
CA ASP A 5 -12.03 13.37 7.03
C ASP A 5 -11.48 13.36 5.57
N GLU A 6 -10.17 13.63 5.44
CA GLU A 6 -9.42 13.68 4.19
C GLU A 6 -8.85 12.34 3.75
N TRP A 7 -8.66 11.40 4.71
CA TRP A 7 -7.98 10.13 4.47
C TRP A 7 -8.74 8.96 5.05
N PHE A 8 -8.79 7.86 4.32
CA PHE A 8 -9.31 6.58 4.82
C PHE A 8 -8.33 5.44 4.56
N GLU A 9 -8.38 4.41 5.40
CA GLU A 9 -7.56 3.21 5.19
C GLU A 9 -8.36 2.18 4.38
N THR A 10 -7.72 1.62 3.35
CA THR A 10 -8.33 0.62 2.48
C THR A 10 -7.28 -0.33 1.92
N TRP A 11 -7.73 -1.44 1.31
CA TRP A 11 -6.88 -2.28 0.49
C TRP A 11 -6.78 -1.67 -0.91
N CYS A 12 -5.61 -1.11 -1.21
CA CYS A 12 -5.23 -0.65 -2.54
C CYS A 12 -3.88 -1.27 -2.89
N HIS A 13 -2.77 -0.60 -2.66
CA HIS A 13 -1.46 -1.26 -2.61
C HIS A 13 -1.22 -1.73 -1.17
N GLU A 14 -1.69 -2.95 -0.83
CA GLU A 14 -1.80 -3.43 0.55
C GLU A 14 -2.71 -2.53 1.41
N ALA A 15 -2.51 -2.49 2.74
CA ALA A 15 -3.24 -1.60 3.64
C ALA A 15 -2.70 -0.16 3.50
N SER A 16 -3.35 0.65 2.70
CA SER A 16 -2.93 2.00 2.33
C SER A 16 -3.87 3.05 2.88
N LEU A 17 -3.31 4.22 3.19
CA LEU A 17 -4.09 5.45 3.40
C LEU A 17 -4.29 6.10 2.03
N MET A 18 -5.55 6.34 1.67
CA MET A 18 -5.95 6.96 0.43
C MET A 18 -6.75 8.22 0.71
N PRO A 19 -6.70 9.25 -0.17
CA PRO A 19 -7.62 10.37 -0.09
C PRO A 19 -9.07 9.88 -0.10
N VAL A 20 -9.93 10.48 0.71
CA VAL A 20 -11.33 10.04 0.83
C VAL A 20 -12.10 10.19 -0.48
N GLU A 21 -11.70 11.17 -1.32
CA GLU A 21 -12.27 11.37 -2.67
C GLU A 21 -12.04 10.19 -3.61
N ASP A 22 -11.07 9.32 -3.29
CA ASP A 22 -10.77 8.12 -4.07
C ASP A 22 -11.67 6.93 -3.70
N GLU A 23 -12.45 7.04 -2.62
CA GLU A 23 -13.33 5.96 -2.16
C GLU A 23 -14.25 5.41 -3.26
N PRO A 24 -14.93 6.23 -4.06
CA PRO A 24 -15.79 5.73 -5.14
C PRO A 24 -15.04 4.89 -6.19
N LEU A 25 -13.77 5.23 -6.47
CA LEU A 25 -12.92 4.51 -7.41
C LEU A 25 -12.45 3.14 -6.87
N LEU A 26 -12.61 2.86 -5.58
CA LEU A 26 -12.18 1.63 -4.93
C LEU A 26 -13.35 0.69 -4.56
N ARG A 27 -14.60 1.10 -4.83
CA ARG A 27 -15.81 0.30 -4.52
C ARG A 27 -15.85 -1.02 -5.29
N TRP A 28 -15.30 -1.09 -6.50
CA TRP A 28 -15.18 -2.33 -7.26
C TRP A 28 -14.39 -3.41 -6.50
N HIS A 29 -13.39 -3.02 -5.72
CA HIS A 29 -12.59 -3.92 -4.90
C HIS A 29 -13.45 -4.57 -3.81
N LYS A 30 -14.29 -3.77 -3.16
CA LYS A 30 -15.25 -4.22 -2.14
C LYS A 30 -16.30 -5.14 -2.76
N ALA A 31 -16.83 -4.78 -3.91
CA ALA A 31 -17.79 -5.60 -4.67
C ALA A 31 -17.20 -6.96 -5.06
N ARG A 32 -15.95 -7.01 -5.53
CA ARG A 32 -15.27 -8.26 -5.81
C ARG A 32 -15.07 -9.13 -4.57
N ALA A 33 -14.70 -8.52 -3.45
CA ALA A 33 -14.57 -9.24 -2.18
C ALA A 33 -15.92 -9.85 -1.75
N ALA A 34 -17.01 -9.09 -1.82
CA ALA A 34 -18.37 -9.57 -1.53
C ALA A 34 -18.81 -10.70 -2.47
N ALA A 35 -18.35 -10.70 -3.74
CA ALA A 35 -18.55 -11.78 -4.70
C ALA A 35 -17.59 -12.97 -4.49
N GLY A 36 -16.85 -13.02 -3.39
CA GLY A 36 -15.93 -14.12 -3.07
C GLY A 36 -14.58 -14.08 -3.82
N GLN A 37 -14.28 -12.97 -4.50
CA GLN A 37 -13.02 -12.79 -5.25
C GLN A 37 -11.93 -12.17 -4.36
N THR A 38 -11.69 -12.78 -3.22
CA THR A 38 -10.65 -12.41 -2.27
C THR A 38 -9.99 -13.65 -1.68
N TRP A 39 -9.22 -13.52 -0.60
CA TRP A 39 -8.52 -14.64 0.01
C TRP A 39 -9.48 -15.76 0.42
N LYS A 40 -9.23 -16.98 -0.12
CA LYS A 40 -10.12 -18.15 0.00
C LYS A 40 -10.50 -18.49 1.45
N GLY A 41 -9.53 -18.48 2.38
CA GLY A 41 -9.81 -18.77 3.79
C GLY A 41 -10.75 -17.77 4.46
N LEU A 42 -10.73 -16.51 3.99
CA LEU A 42 -11.64 -15.46 4.49
C LEU A 42 -13.06 -15.66 3.93
N VAL A 43 -13.16 -16.05 2.66
CA VAL A 43 -14.46 -16.38 2.02
C VAL A 43 -15.10 -17.61 2.68
N GLU A 44 -14.31 -18.65 2.93
CA GLU A 44 -14.77 -19.88 3.61
C GLU A 44 -15.23 -19.57 5.05
N PHE A 45 -14.46 -18.78 5.78
CA PHE A 45 -14.83 -18.32 7.11
C PHE A 45 -16.16 -17.55 7.09
N ALA A 46 -16.30 -16.60 6.19
CA ALA A 46 -17.50 -15.78 6.08
C ALA A 46 -18.72 -16.62 5.73
N ALA A 47 -18.60 -17.55 4.78
CA ALA A 47 -19.69 -18.44 4.41
C ALA A 47 -20.15 -19.35 5.57
N ALA A 48 -19.21 -19.79 6.42
CA ALA A 48 -19.51 -20.66 7.55
C ALA A 48 -20.02 -19.93 8.80
N ASN A 49 -19.85 -18.61 8.90
CA ASN A 49 -20.07 -17.84 10.13
C ASN A 49 -20.94 -16.58 9.94
N GLN A 50 -21.95 -16.62 9.06
CA GLN A 50 -22.79 -15.45 8.75
C GLN A 50 -23.41 -14.82 10.01
N GLY A 51 -24.05 -15.61 10.88
CA GLY A 51 -24.64 -15.11 12.12
C GLY A 51 -23.62 -14.42 13.04
N TYR A 52 -22.37 -14.92 13.07
CA TYR A 52 -21.32 -14.30 13.84
C TYR A 52 -20.84 -12.97 13.21
N LEU A 53 -20.81 -12.89 11.88
CA LEU A 53 -20.53 -11.62 11.19
C LEU A 53 -21.57 -10.57 11.50
N ASP A 54 -22.86 -10.95 11.54
CA ASP A 54 -23.97 -10.05 11.89
C ASP A 54 -23.81 -9.56 13.34
N ASP A 55 -23.51 -10.47 14.29
CA ASP A 55 -23.27 -10.10 15.70
C ASP A 55 -22.09 -9.15 15.87
N VAL A 56 -21.00 -9.35 15.12
CA VAL A 56 -19.82 -8.47 15.14
C VAL A 56 -20.17 -7.10 14.54
N LEU A 57 -20.90 -7.08 13.42
CA LEU A 57 -21.34 -5.83 12.79
C LEU A 57 -22.28 -5.04 13.71
N ASP A 58 -23.19 -5.72 14.42
CA ASP A 58 -24.10 -5.09 15.38
C ASP A 58 -23.35 -4.44 16.54
N GLN A 59 -22.25 -5.02 17.00
CA GLN A 59 -21.38 -4.41 18.02
C GLN A 59 -20.70 -3.15 17.47
N VAL A 60 -20.22 -3.17 16.22
CA VAL A 60 -19.65 -1.97 15.57
C VAL A 60 -20.70 -0.88 15.36
N ARG A 61 -21.96 -1.25 15.07
CA ARG A 61 -23.09 -0.29 14.99
C ARG A 61 -23.30 0.48 16.29
N GLN A 62 -23.10 -0.18 17.42
CA GLN A 62 -23.25 0.47 18.74
C GLN A 62 -22.12 1.45 19.04
N ARG A 63 -20.86 1.10 18.73
CA ARG A 63 -19.69 1.95 18.92
C ARG A 63 -18.49 1.45 18.11
N PRO A 64 -17.53 2.33 17.81
CA PRO A 64 -16.22 1.90 17.30
C PRO A 64 -15.53 0.95 18.31
N LEU A 65 -14.82 -0.06 17.79
CA LEU A 65 -14.14 -1.04 18.64
C LEU A 65 -12.88 -1.63 17.98
N ALA A 66 -11.96 -2.10 18.82
CA ALA A 66 -10.84 -2.95 18.41
C ALA A 66 -11.22 -4.44 18.54
N PRO A 67 -10.53 -5.36 17.82
CA PRO A 67 -10.86 -6.79 17.88
C PRO A 67 -10.90 -7.40 19.29
N ALA A 68 -10.05 -6.91 20.20
CA ALA A 68 -10.00 -7.38 21.58
C ALA A 68 -11.17 -6.89 22.46
N GLU A 69 -11.96 -5.94 21.96
CA GLU A 69 -13.13 -5.36 22.67
C GLU A 69 -14.46 -6.04 22.29
N LEU A 70 -14.43 -7.00 21.36
CA LEU A 70 -15.58 -7.83 21.05
C LEU A 70 -16.02 -8.64 22.26
N VAL A 71 -17.33 -8.77 22.49
CA VAL A 71 -17.90 -9.55 23.59
C VAL A 71 -17.51 -11.03 23.48
N ASP A 72 -17.50 -11.54 22.26
CA ASP A 72 -17.07 -12.92 21.95
C ASP A 72 -16.02 -12.87 20.82
N PRO A 73 -14.71 -12.74 21.14
CA PRO A 73 -13.67 -12.69 20.11
C PRO A 73 -13.37 -14.08 19.51
N ARG A 74 -13.87 -15.20 20.10
CA ARG A 74 -13.63 -16.58 19.67
C ARG A 74 -12.16 -16.82 19.35
N PRO A 75 -11.30 -17.10 20.34
CA PRO A 75 -9.88 -17.34 20.12
C PRO A 75 -9.68 -18.50 19.15
N ARG A 76 -8.69 -18.38 18.28
CA ARG A 76 -8.31 -19.42 17.32
C ARG A 76 -7.16 -20.24 17.87
N ASP A 77 -7.31 -21.55 17.96
CA ASP A 77 -6.23 -22.48 18.28
C ASP A 77 -5.33 -22.68 17.06
N GLY A 78 -4.19 -22.03 17.01
CA GLY A 78 -3.27 -22.19 15.88
C GLY A 78 -1.92 -21.55 16.11
N ALA A 79 -0.88 -22.33 16.00
CA ALA A 79 0.50 -22.02 16.35
C ALA A 79 1.29 -21.28 15.24
N TRP A 80 0.66 -20.46 14.40
CA TRP A 80 1.37 -19.75 13.33
C TRP A 80 1.04 -18.26 13.38
N TRP A 81 1.96 -17.43 12.90
CA TRP A 81 1.77 -15.95 12.90
C TRP A 81 0.50 -15.52 12.15
N GLY A 82 -0.52 -15.88 12.59
CA GLY A 82 -1.85 -15.81 12.14
C GLY A 82 -2.78 -16.23 13.24
N ASP A 83 -2.32 -16.35 14.46
CA ASP A 83 -3.17 -16.61 15.62
C ASP A 83 -4.03 -15.36 15.91
N ARG A 84 -4.95 -15.13 14.97
CA ARG A 84 -5.97 -14.08 15.03
C ARG A 84 -7.24 -14.71 15.58
N SER A 85 -7.85 -14.01 16.54
CA SER A 85 -9.20 -14.38 16.97
C SER A 85 -10.17 -14.38 15.79
N GLU A 86 -11.21 -15.20 15.85
CA GLU A 86 -12.25 -15.22 14.82
C GLU A 86 -12.91 -13.84 14.66
N GLY A 87 -13.04 -13.06 15.75
CA GLY A 87 -13.50 -11.69 15.71
C GLY A 87 -12.59 -10.77 14.88
N ALA A 88 -11.28 -10.95 14.95
CA ALA A 88 -10.35 -10.20 14.10
C ALA A 88 -10.45 -10.63 12.63
N ILE A 89 -10.80 -11.88 12.34
CA ILE A 89 -11.07 -12.37 10.98
C ILE A 89 -12.42 -11.83 10.48
N ALA A 90 -13.44 -11.81 11.32
CA ALA A 90 -14.75 -11.24 11.02
C ALA A 90 -14.65 -9.75 10.66
N LEU A 91 -13.93 -8.96 11.46
CA LEU A 91 -13.67 -7.55 11.17
C LEU A 91 -12.85 -7.34 9.90
N ASP A 92 -11.90 -8.24 9.57
CA ASP A 92 -11.16 -8.18 8.30
C ASP A 92 -12.06 -8.46 7.10
N TRP A 93 -12.99 -9.41 7.22
CA TRP A 93 -14.01 -9.64 6.19
C TRP A 93 -14.91 -8.43 5.99
N LEU A 94 -15.52 -7.92 7.07
CA LEU A 94 -16.40 -6.76 7.02
C LEU A 94 -15.70 -5.53 6.45
N PHE A 95 -14.41 -5.35 6.76
CA PHE A 95 -13.57 -4.32 6.17
C PHE A 95 -13.37 -4.50 4.66
N ARG A 96 -13.12 -5.73 4.20
CA ARG A 96 -12.91 -6.02 2.78
C ARG A 96 -14.14 -5.83 1.94
N VAL A 97 -15.32 -6.17 2.47
CA VAL A 97 -16.59 -5.97 1.77
C VAL A 97 -17.15 -4.54 1.92
N GLY A 98 -16.52 -3.73 2.78
CA GLY A 98 -16.84 -2.30 2.92
C GLY A 98 -17.96 -1.96 3.89
N GLU A 99 -18.37 -2.90 4.76
CA GLU A 99 -19.32 -2.63 5.84
C GLU A 99 -18.69 -1.78 6.94
N VAL A 100 -17.42 -2.06 7.26
CA VAL A 100 -16.65 -1.29 8.24
C VAL A 100 -15.38 -0.72 7.62
N GLY A 101 -14.85 0.33 8.22
CA GLY A 101 -13.56 0.92 7.90
C GLY A 101 -12.69 1.02 9.15
N ILE A 102 -11.49 1.57 9.00
CA ILE A 102 -10.57 1.82 10.09
C ILE A 102 -10.64 3.29 10.44
N ARG A 103 -11.23 3.60 11.60
CA ARG A 103 -11.38 4.96 12.11
C ARG A 103 -10.04 5.56 12.54
N ARG A 104 -9.20 4.76 13.21
CA ARG A 104 -7.87 5.15 13.69
C ARG A 104 -7.07 3.92 14.11
N ARG A 105 -5.79 4.17 14.40
CA ARG A 105 -4.91 3.16 14.97
C ARG A 105 -4.30 3.64 16.29
N HIS A 106 -4.25 2.75 17.27
CA HIS A 106 -3.48 2.90 18.50
C HIS A 106 -2.22 2.04 18.37
N GLY A 107 -1.12 2.64 17.95
CA GLY A 107 0.05 1.88 17.48
C GLY A 107 -0.32 1.05 16.24
N PHE A 108 -0.26 -0.28 16.36
CA PHE A 108 -0.67 -1.20 15.29
C PHE A 108 -2.10 -1.73 15.43
N VAL A 109 -2.78 -1.44 16.54
CA VAL A 109 -4.14 -1.90 16.78
C VAL A 109 -5.12 -1.04 16.03
N LYS A 110 -5.93 -1.67 15.17
CA LYS A 110 -6.99 -1.03 14.39
C LYS A 110 -8.24 -0.86 15.26
N GLU A 111 -8.85 0.33 15.22
CA GLU A 111 -10.19 0.59 15.70
C GLU A 111 -11.14 0.67 14.51
N PHE A 112 -12.14 -0.20 14.47
CA PHE A 112 -13.10 -0.31 13.38
C PHE A 112 -14.36 0.49 13.71
N ASP A 113 -14.94 1.13 12.69
CA ASP A 113 -16.24 1.80 12.76
C ASP A 113 -16.98 1.54 11.44
N LEU A 114 -18.27 1.86 11.39
CA LEU A 114 -19.06 1.76 10.17
C LEU A 114 -18.45 2.64 9.07
N MET A 115 -18.42 2.13 7.86
CA MET A 115 -17.87 2.86 6.71
C MET A 115 -18.61 4.19 6.49
N GLU A 116 -19.92 4.22 6.77
CA GLU A 116 -20.75 5.43 6.70
C GLU A 116 -20.40 6.54 7.71
N ARG A 117 -19.65 6.21 8.76
CA ARG A 117 -19.15 7.18 9.75
C ARG A 117 -17.74 7.65 9.45
N ILE A 118 -17.07 6.99 8.52
CA ILE A 118 -15.69 7.28 8.13
C ILE A 118 -15.64 8.09 6.84
N VAL A 119 -16.50 7.74 5.87
CA VAL A 119 -16.56 8.42 4.59
C VAL A 119 -17.68 9.47 4.63
N PRO A 120 -17.37 10.74 4.34
CA PRO A 120 -18.36 11.82 4.31
C PRO A 120 -19.55 11.54 3.39
N ASP A 121 -20.72 12.08 3.75
CA ASP A 121 -21.97 11.85 3.02
C ASP A 121 -21.88 12.28 1.56
N GLU A 122 -21.22 13.39 1.27
CA GLU A 122 -21.01 13.90 -0.08
C GLU A 122 -20.19 12.92 -0.95
N ILE A 123 -19.21 12.23 -0.38
CA ILE A 123 -18.42 11.22 -1.09
C ILE A 123 -19.24 9.94 -1.26
N ARG A 124 -20.00 9.54 -0.24
CA ARG A 124 -20.88 8.37 -0.32
C ARG A 124 -21.98 8.54 -1.37
N ALA A 125 -22.47 9.78 -1.55
CA ALA A 125 -23.47 10.12 -2.56
C ALA A 125 -22.94 10.12 -4.00
N VAL A 126 -21.62 10.12 -4.20
CA VAL A 126 -21.01 10.00 -5.54
C VAL A 126 -21.42 8.66 -6.17
N PRO A 127 -21.99 8.64 -7.39
CA PRO A 127 -22.32 7.40 -8.08
C PRO A 127 -21.10 6.49 -8.20
N THR A 128 -21.28 5.20 -7.96
CA THR A 128 -20.22 4.21 -8.16
C THR A 128 -19.91 4.10 -9.65
N PRO A 129 -18.67 4.39 -10.08
CA PRO A 129 -18.31 4.22 -11.48
C PRO A 129 -18.30 2.74 -11.87
N SER A 130 -18.35 2.45 -13.17
CA SER A 130 -18.05 1.10 -13.66
C SER A 130 -16.62 0.70 -13.24
N GLU A 131 -16.36 -0.60 -13.14
CA GLU A 131 -15.02 -1.08 -12.82
C GLU A 131 -13.99 -0.58 -13.85
N GLU A 132 -14.37 -0.57 -15.11
CA GLU A 132 -13.55 -0.10 -16.22
C GLU A 132 -13.22 1.40 -16.09
N ASP A 133 -14.20 2.22 -15.74
CA ASP A 133 -13.98 3.67 -15.56
C ASP A 133 -13.15 3.96 -14.32
N ALA A 134 -13.38 3.22 -13.23
CA ALA A 134 -12.55 3.29 -12.03
C ALA A 134 -11.09 2.92 -12.35
N HIS A 135 -10.87 1.86 -13.12
CA HIS A 135 -9.52 1.47 -13.54
C HIS A 135 -8.86 2.52 -14.42
N ARG A 136 -9.56 3.14 -15.39
CA ARG A 136 -9.02 4.22 -16.21
C ARG A 136 -8.56 5.39 -15.34
N GLU A 137 -9.39 5.82 -14.41
CA GLU A 137 -9.05 6.94 -13.53
C GLU A 137 -7.87 6.61 -12.61
N LEU A 138 -7.83 5.42 -12.01
CA LEU A 138 -6.71 4.98 -11.18
C LEU A 138 -5.41 4.86 -11.99
N LEU A 139 -5.47 4.45 -13.25
CA LEU A 139 -4.31 4.41 -14.15
C LEU A 139 -3.82 5.81 -14.51
N ARG A 140 -4.71 6.78 -14.74
CA ARG A 140 -4.32 8.20 -14.94
C ARG A 140 -3.57 8.74 -13.75
N ARG A 141 -4.09 8.50 -12.54
CA ARG A 141 -3.46 8.94 -11.27
C ARG A 141 -2.12 8.29 -11.05
N ALA A 142 -2.01 6.99 -11.33
CA ALA A 142 -0.74 6.28 -11.26
C ALA A 142 0.28 6.84 -12.25
N ALA A 143 -0.11 7.07 -13.51
CA ALA A 143 0.74 7.66 -14.54
C ALA A 143 1.18 9.09 -14.15
N ARG A 144 0.27 9.91 -13.61
CA ARG A 144 0.59 11.25 -13.11
C ARG A 144 1.60 11.22 -11.97
N SER A 145 1.43 10.29 -11.02
CA SER A 145 2.34 10.14 -9.88
C SER A 145 3.73 9.65 -10.28
N LEU A 146 3.82 8.82 -11.31
CA LEU A 146 5.07 8.24 -11.79
C LEU A 146 5.76 9.10 -12.87
N GLY A 147 5.02 9.99 -13.54
CA GLY A 147 5.51 10.83 -14.64
C GLY A 147 5.75 10.02 -15.91
N VAL A 148 6.85 9.27 -15.97
CA VAL A 148 7.16 8.28 -17.01
C VAL A 148 7.35 6.92 -16.38
N ALA A 149 6.68 5.89 -16.92
CA ALA A 149 6.72 4.56 -16.32
C ALA A 149 6.37 3.46 -17.32
N ALA A 150 6.80 2.25 -17.04
CA ALA A 150 6.35 1.08 -17.78
C ALA A 150 4.89 0.72 -17.44
N ALA A 151 4.21 0.05 -18.36
CA ALA A 151 2.82 -0.39 -18.14
C ALA A 151 2.65 -1.23 -16.86
N ALA A 152 3.65 -2.05 -16.51
CA ALA A 152 3.62 -2.84 -15.28
C ALA A 152 3.69 -1.98 -14.02
N ASP A 153 4.46 -0.91 -14.03
CA ASP A 153 4.60 0.04 -12.92
C ASP A 153 3.27 0.74 -12.63
N ILE A 154 2.60 1.21 -13.71
CA ILE A 154 1.33 1.93 -13.63
C ILE A 154 0.22 1.01 -13.11
N VAL A 155 0.15 -0.22 -13.62
CA VAL A 155 -0.84 -1.22 -13.20
C VAL A 155 -0.64 -1.66 -11.74
N ASP A 156 0.63 -1.81 -11.30
CA ASP A 156 0.94 -2.22 -9.94
C ASP A 156 0.65 -1.12 -8.90
N TYR A 157 0.68 0.15 -9.30
CA TYR A 157 0.55 1.29 -8.39
C TYR A 157 -0.69 1.21 -7.49
N HIS A 158 -1.83 0.78 -8.04
CA HIS A 158 -3.09 0.55 -7.32
C HIS A 158 -3.47 -0.94 -7.26
N ARG A 159 -2.54 -1.86 -7.47
CA ARG A 159 -2.79 -3.32 -7.48
C ARG A 159 -3.95 -3.74 -8.40
N LEU A 160 -4.06 -3.12 -9.54
CA LEU A 160 -5.11 -3.44 -10.49
C LEU A 160 -4.94 -4.84 -11.11
N PRO A 161 -6.04 -5.51 -11.51
CA PRO A 161 -5.98 -6.78 -12.21
C PRO A 161 -5.21 -6.62 -13.54
N LYS A 162 -4.11 -7.35 -13.69
CA LYS A 162 -3.11 -7.10 -14.75
C LYS A 162 -3.68 -7.02 -16.16
N ARG A 163 -4.55 -7.98 -16.56
CA ARG A 163 -5.07 -8.03 -17.93
C ARG A 163 -6.09 -6.91 -18.21
N PRO A 164 -7.18 -6.76 -17.44
CA PRO A 164 -8.11 -5.66 -17.66
C PRO A 164 -7.45 -4.28 -17.58
N ALA A 165 -6.54 -4.07 -16.62
CA ALA A 165 -5.87 -2.78 -16.48
C ALA A 165 -4.97 -2.43 -17.67
N ARG A 166 -4.28 -3.41 -18.26
CA ARG A 166 -3.49 -3.18 -19.48
C ARG A 166 -4.36 -2.81 -20.68
N GLU A 167 -5.55 -3.40 -20.81
CA GLU A 167 -6.52 -3.03 -21.85
C GLU A 167 -6.98 -1.57 -21.66
N ARG A 168 -7.30 -1.17 -20.44
CA ARG A 168 -7.68 0.23 -20.11
C ARG A 168 -6.51 1.21 -20.30
N LEU A 169 -5.28 0.80 -19.99
CA LEU A 169 -4.10 1.64 -20.26
C LEU A 169 -3.89 1.88 -21.75
N ALA A 170 -4.09 0.84 -22.59
CA ALA A 170 -4.02 0.99 -24.03
C ALA A 170 -5.07 1.97 -24.58
N GLU A 171 -6.30 1.90 -24.06
CA GLU A 171 -7.37 2.84 -24.42
C GLU A 171 -7.01 4.30 -24.08
N LEU A 172 -6.36 4.54 -22.93
CA LEU A 172 -5.90 5.88 -22.54
C LEU A 172 -4.81 6.42 -23.49
N VAL A 173 -3.94 5.53 -23.97
CA VAL A 173 -2.92 5.89 -24.97
C VAL A 173 -3.57 6.15 -26.34
N GLU A 174 -4.51 5.30 -26.79
CA GLU A 174 -5.23 5.49 -28.04
C GLU A 174 -6.07 6.78 -28.04
N ALA A 175 -6.64 7.14 -26.90
CA ALA A 175 -7.38 8.40 -26.72
C ALA A 175 -6.46 9.65 -26.64
N GLY A 176 -5.14 9.47 -26.61
CA GLY A 176 -4.19 10.57 -26.49
C GLY A 176 -4.13 11.21 -25.09
N GLU A 177 -4.71 10.56 -24.09
CA GLU A 177 -4.67 11.03 -22.68
C GLU A 177 -3.31 10.72 -22.03
N LEU A 178 -2.64 9.68 -22.49
CA LEU A 178 -1.28 9.31 -22.14
C LEU A 178 -0.47 9.11 -23.42
N GLU A 179 0.82 9.35 -23.34
CA GLU A 179 1.72 9.28 -24.50
C GLU A 179 2.60 8.05 -24.44
N ALA A 180 2.62 7.24 -25.51
CA ALA A 180 3.57 6.13 -25.63
C ALA A 180 4.95 6.67 -25.98
N VAL A 181 5.96 6.31 -25.19
CA VAL A 181 7.33 6.80 -25.35
C VAL A 181 8.34 5.65 -25.25
N SER A 182 9.54 5.90 -25.76
CA SER A 182 10.72 5.07 -25.53
C SER A 182 11.65 5.80 -24.56
N VAL A 183 12.19 5.07 -23.57
CA VAL A 183 13.18 5.58 -22.64
C VAL A 183 14.52 4.93 -22.94
N GLU A 184 15.57 5.73 -23.09
CA GLU A 184 16.91 5.21 -23.32
C GLU A 184 17.34 4.26 -22.19
N GLY A 185 17.87 3.09 -22.57
CA GLY A 185 18.26 2.05 -21.61
C GLY A 185 17.13 1.14 -21.12
N TRP A 186 15.88 1.33 -21.58
CA TRP A 186 14.77 0.42 -21.26
C TRP A 186 14.44 -0.49 -22.45
N ASP A 187 14.43 -1.80 -22.21
CA ASP A 187 14.04 -2.82 -23.21
C ASP A 187 12.52 -3.01 -23.34
N LEU A 188 11.73 -2.08 -22.82
CA LEU A 188 10.27 -2.15 -22.76
C LEU A 188 9.64 -0.78 -23.01
N PRO A 189 8.43 -0.74 -23.60
CA PRO A 189 7.74 0.52 -23.85
C PRO A 189 7.31 1.19 -22.54
N ALA A 190 7.35 2.51 -22.55
CA ALA A 190 6.92 3.34 -21.46
C ALA A 190 5.75 4.24 -21.85
N VAL A 191 5.09 4.78 -20.85
CA VAL A 191 4.00 5.73 -20.95
C VAL A 191 4.39 6.98 -20.19
N LEU A 192 4.20 8.14 -20.84
CA LEU A 192 4.44 9.48 -20.28
C LEU A 192 3.09 10.13 -19.96
N HIS A 193 2.96 10.69 -18.77
CA HIS A 193 1.84 11.56 -18.45
C HIS A 193 2.10 12.96 -19.03
N PRO A 194 1.15 13.61 -19.71
CA PRO A 194 1.40 14.90 -20.37
C PRO A 194 1.79 16.04 -19.42
N GLU A 195 1.39 15.96 -18.15
CA GLU A 195 1.78 16.93 -17.11
C GLU A 195 3.04 16.49 -16.34
N ALA A 196 3.80 15.51 -16.81
CA ALA A 196 5.01 15.07 -16.12
C ALA A 196 6.03 16.19 -16.02
N THR A 197 6.54 16.40 -14.81
CA THR A 197 7.62 17.36 -14.60
C THR A 197 8.97 16.69 -14.80
N LEU A 198 9.89 17.40 -15.47
CA LEU A 198 11.27 16.95 -15.68
C LEU A 198 12.21 17.86 -14.86
N PRO A 199 12.44 17.55 -13.58
CA PRO A 199 13.32 18.37 -12.75
C PRO A 199 14.77 18.28 -13.25
N ARG A 200 15.49 19.42 -13.21
CA ARG A 200 16.91 19.46 -13.59
C ARG A 200 17.82 18.87 -12.52
N ALA A 201 17.40 18.89 -11.28
CA ALA A 201 18.10 18.35 -10.13
C ALA A 201 17.08 17.87 -9.08
N ILE A 202 17.45 16.85 -8.35
CA ILE A 202 16.70 16.33 -7.21
C ILE A 202 17.57 16.46 -5.97
N GLU A 203 17.10 17.21 -4.98
CA GLU A 203 17.81 17.46 -3.72
C GLU A 203 17.29 16.53 -2.61
N ALA A 204 17.12 15.25 -2.91
CA ALA A 204 16.69 14.27 -1.92
C ALA A 204 17.86 13.85 -1.02
N CYS A 205 17.60 13.69 0.26
CA CYS A 205 18.53 13.07 1.23
C CYS A 205 17.66 12.45 2.32
N THR A 206 17.27 11.17 2.15
CA THR A 206 16.29 10.54 3.05
C THR A 206 16.36 9.02 3.03
N LEU A 207 15.93 8.42 4.14
CA LEU A 207 15.65 6.98 4.23
C LEU A 207 14.23 6.72 3.70
N LEU A 208 14.10 5.76 2.80
CA LEU A 208 12.83 5.33 2.25
C LEU A 208 12.25 4.16 3.06
N SER A 209 10.94 4.17 3.27
CA SER A 209 10.25 2.98 3.75
C SER A 209 10.33 1.86 2.69
N PRO A 210 10.39 0.57 3.10
CA PRO A 210 10.22 -0.54 2.15
C PRO A 210 8.91 -0.51 1.35
N PHE A 211 7.94 0.25 1.83
CA PHE A 211 6.61 0.45 1.26
C PHE A 211 6.44 1.81 0.57
N ASP A 212 7.54 2.55 0.41
CA ASP A 212 7.55 3.81 -0.32
C ASP A 212 7.26 3.56 -1.82
N PRO A 213 6.42 4.38 -2.48
CA PRO A 213 6.13 4.28 -3.91
C PRO A 213 7.36 4.22 -4.80
N VAL A 214 8.47 4.82 -4.41
CA VAL A 214 9.73 4.78 -5.17
C VAL A 214 10.30 3.36 -5.25
N VAL A 215 10.16 2.55 -4.21
CA VAL A 215 10.85 1.25 -4.09
C VAL A 215 9.95 0.04 -3.89
N TRP A 216 8.65 0.20 -3.66
CA TRP A 216 7.78 -0.95 -3.38
C TRP A 216 7.67 -1.94 -4.56
N PHE A 217 7.70 -1.45 -5.82
CA PHE A 217 7.75 -2.28 -7.01
C PHE A 217 9.20 -2.55 -7.39
N ARG A 218 9.67 -3.77 -7.10
CA ARG A 218 11.09 -4.14 -7.13
C ARG A 218 11.71 -4.01 -8.51
N GLU A 219 11.02 -4.51 -9.54
CA GLU A 219 11.46 -4.44 -10.93
C GLU A 219 11.67 -3.00 -11.41
N ARG A 220 10.87 -2.05 -10.91
CA ARG A 220 11.09 -0.63 -11.16
C ARG A 220 12.31 -0.11 -10.41
N GLY A 221 12.51 -0.52 -9.16
CA GLY A 221 13.68 -0.16 -8.35
C GLY A 221 15.00 -0.62 -9.02
N GLU A 222 15.02 -1.84 -9.53
CA GLU A 222 16.14 -2.37 -10.29
C GLU A 222 16.37 -1.57 -11.56
N ARG A 223 15.33 -1.31 -12.35
CA ARG A 223 15.43 -0.58 -13.62
C ARG A 223 15.86 0.87 -13.47
N LEU A 224 15.37 1.58 -12.44
CA LEU A 224 15.65 3.02 -12.25
C LEU A 224 16.96 3.28 -11.51
N PHE A 225 17.33 2.42 -10.58
CA PHE A 225 18.41 2.69 -9.62
C PHE A 225 19.49 1.62 -9.60
N ASP A 226 19.39 0.58 -10.44
CA ASP A 226 20.27 -0.62 -10.36
C ASP A 226 20.29 -1.19 -8.92
N PHE A 227 19.13 -1.17 -8.27
CA PHE A 227 18.98 -1.46 -6.85
C PHE A 227 18.14 -2.70 -6.60
N GLU A 228 18.82 -3.84 -6.37
CA GLU A 228 18.18 -5.07 -5.93
C GLU A 228 17.77 -4.94 -4.46
N TYR A 229 16.45 -5.01 -4.19
CA TYR A 229 15.92 -4.84 -2.85
C TYR A 229 15.00 -5.96 -2.42
N LYS A 230 15.29 -6.53 -1.26
CA LYS A 230 14.46 -7.53 -0.59
C LYS A 230 14.27 -7.17 0.88
N LEU A 231 13.02 -7.08 1.32
CA LEU A 231 12.72 -6.93 2.73
C LEU A 231 12.87 -8.30 3.43
N GLU A 232 13.74 -8.38 4.45
CA GLU A 232 14.16 -9.64 5.06
C GLU A 232 13.45 -9.96 6.40
N ILE A 233 12.32 -9.30 6.70
CA ILE A 233 11.55 -9.52 7.95
C ILE A 233 11.10 -10.98 8.13
N TYR A 234 10.86 -11.69 7.02
CA TYR A 234 10.47 -13.11 7.01
C TYR A 234 11.67 -14.06 6.83
N THR A 235 12.87 -13.52 6.66
CA THR A 235 14.09 -14.31 6.51
C THR A 235 14.63 -14.65 7.90
N PRO A 236 14.96 -15.92 8.19
CA PRO A 236 15.61 -16.30 9.45
C PRO A 236 16.88 -15.47 9.71
N ALA A 237 17.12 -15.05 10.94
CA ALA A 237 18.19 -14.10 11.29
C ALA A 237 19.57 -14.50 10.71
N ALA A 238 19.94 -15.77 10.78
CA ALA A 238 21.20 -16.29 10.27
C ALA A 238 21.35 -16.23 8.74
N LYS A 239 20.27 -15.96 8.01
CA LYS A 239 20.26 -15.89 6.53
C LYS A 239 20.04 -14.47 6.00
N ARG A 240 19.89 -13.48 6.88
CA ARG A 240 19.76 -12.08 6.49
C ARG A 240 21.08 -11.53 6.00
N LYS A 241 21.04 -10.83 4.88
CA LYS A 241 22.23 -10.21 4.26
C LYS A 241 22.49 -8.82 4.85
N PHE A 242 21.45 -8.03 5.03
CA PHE A 242 21.58 -6.63 5.43
C PHE A 242 20.89 -6.30 6.75
N GLY A 243 19.91 -7.07 7.21
CA GLY A 243 19.24 -6.82 8.47
C GLY A 243 17.78 -7.23 8.50
N TYR A 244 17.06 -6.76 9.51
CA TYR A 244 15.65 -7.12 9.70
C TYR A 244 14.70 -6.21 8.93
N TYR A 245 14.84 -4.89 9.13
CA TYR A 245 14.00 -3.87 8.51
C TYR A 245 14.85 -2.80 7.85
N VAL A 246 15.40 -3.16 6.72
CA VAL A 246 16.38 -2.36 6.00
C VAL A 246 15.69 -1.25 5.21
N LEU A 247 16.16 -0.03 5.36
CA LEU A 247 15.66 1.18 4.71
C LEU A 247 16.63 1.57 3.59
N PRO A 248 16.20 1.67 2.32
CA PRO A 248 17.00 2.27 1.26
C PRO A 248 17.29 3.74 1.56
N PHE A 249 18.50 4.19 1.25
CA PHE A 249 18.90 5.59 1.40
C PHE A 249 19.02 6.27 0.04
N LEU A 250 18.11 7.23 -0.19
CA LEU A 250 18.07 8.03 -1.41
C LEU A 250 18.85 9.33 -1.19
N MET A 251 19.78 9.62 -2.11
CA MET A 251 20.53 10.89 -2.16
C MET A 251 20.56 11.41 -3.60
N GLY A 252 19.99 12.59 -3.80
CA GLY A 252 19.71 13.08 -5.15
C GLY A 252 18.73 12.15 -5.87
N ASP A 253 19.12 11.69 -7.04
CA ASP A 253 18.39 10.75 -7.90
C ASP A 253 18.87 9.30 -7.81
N ARG A 254 19.70 8.97 -6.81
CA ARG A 254 20.32 7.64 -6.65
C ARG A 254 20.04 7.03 -5.28
N ILE A 255 19.83 5.72 -5.26
CA ILE A 255 19.87 4.95 -4.01
C ILE A 255 21.36 4.59 -3.79
N VAL A 256 21.98 5.25 -2.80
CA VAL A 256 23.43 5.15 -2.55
C VAL A 256 23.77 4.27 -1.36
N GLY A 257 22.77 3.77 -0.63
CA GLY A 257 23.02 2.91 0.50
C GLY A 257 21.75 2.31 1.10
N ARG A 258 21.92 1.57 2.15
CA ARG A 258 20.85 0.98 2.95
C ARG A 258 21.20 0.95 4.41
N LEU A 259 20.21 1.07 5.29
CA LEU A 259 20.40 1.14 6.73
C LEU A 259 19.39 0.23 7.44
N ASP A 260 19.86 -0.66 8.30
CA ASP A 260 19.03 -1.39 9.25
C ASP A 260 19.00 -0.65 10.57
N GLY A 261 17.84 -0.19 11.00
CA GLY A 261 17.71 0.60 12.20
C GLY A 261 16.33 0.52 12.82
N LYS A 262 16.25 0.97 14.09
CA LYS A 262 15.02 0.97 14.86
C LYS A 262 14.95 2.17 15.79
N THR A 263 13.79 2.83 15.80
CA THR A 263 13.51 3.87 16.80
C THR A 263 13.21 3.24 18.15
N ASP A 264 14.00 3.60 19.14
CA ASP A 264 13.72 3.39 20.56
C ASP A 264 12.98 4.61 21.10
N ARG A 265 11.65 4.49 21.19
CA ARG A 265 10.80 5.61 21.62
C ARG A 265 10.93 5.93 23.09
N GLY A 266 11.29 4.94 23.93
CA GLY A 266 11.50 5.13 25.36
C GLY A 266 12.73 5.98 25.64
N GLU A 267 13.81 5.68 24.95
CA GLU A 267 15.08 6.40 25.08
C GLU A 267 15.22 7.57 24.10
N ARG A 268 14.25 7.76 23.19
CA ARG A 268 14.27 8.80 22.16
C ARG A 268 15.51 8.71 21.25
N LEU A 269 15.93 7.49 20.94
CA LEU A 269 17.10 7.21 20.11
C LEU A 269 16.70 6.46 18.84
N PHE A 270 17.45 6.70 17.79
CA PHE A 270 17.45 5.85 16.59
C PHE A 270 18.69 4.94 16.65
N ARG A 271 18.47 3.63 16.83
CA ARG A 271 19.53 2.64 16.90
C ARG A 271 19.82 2.11 15.51
N VAL A 272 21.06 2.29 15.04
CA VAL A 272 21.55 1.72 13.79
C VAL A 272 22.21 0.38 14.08
N PHE A 273 21.76 -0.68 13.42
CA PHE A 273 22.31 -2.03 13.53
C PHE A 273 23.27 -2.34 12.41
N GLY A 274 23.11 -1.71 11.24
CA GLY A 274 23.99 -1.83 10.10
C GLY A 274 23.74 -0.70 9.10
N ALA A 275 24.82 -0.24 8.46
CA ALA A 275 24.76 0.73 7.37
C ALA A 275 25.70 0.25 6.27
N PHE A 276 25.24 0.30 5.02
CA PHE A 276 25.92 -0.27 3.86
C PHE A 276 25.84 0.73 2.70
N ALA A 277 26.96 0.95 2.02
CA ALA A 277 26.96 1.68 0.75
C ALA A 277 26.63 0.74 -0.41
N GLU A 278 25.96 1.24 -1.42
CA GLU A 278 25.75 0.53 -2.68
C GLU A 278 27.01 0.60 -3.55
N THR A 279 27.11 -0.30 -4.52
CA THR A 279 28.24 -0.35 -5.44
C THR A 279 28.42 0.97 -6.16
N GLY A 280 29.64 1.52 -6.11
CA GLY A 280 29.98 2.80 -6.75
C GLY A 280 29.53 4.05 -5.96
N ALA A 281 28.97 3.91 -4.78
CA ALA A 281 28.73 5.03 -3.88
C ALA A 281 29.96 5.31 -3.00
N ASP A 282 30.24 6.59 -2.75
CA ASP A 282 31.25 7.02 -1.80
C ASP A 282 30.73 6.83 -0.36
N TRP A 283 31.46 6.04 0.43
CA TRP A 283 31.03 5.71 1.80
C TRP A 283 31.01 6.94 2.71
N ASP A 284 32.00 7.81 2.65
CA ASP A 284 32.09 8.95 3.56
C ASP A 284 30.95 9.94 3.30
N VAL A 285 30.66 10.21 2.03
CA VAL A 285 29.54 11.05 1.61
C VAL A 285 28.19 10.40 1.98
N THR A 286 28.07 9.08 1.78
CA THR A 286 26.84 8.34 2.13
C THR A 286 26.62 8.35 3.64
N ALA A 287 27.65 8.10 4.44
CA ALA A 287 27.56 8.08 5.90
C ALA A 287 27.25 9.49 6.46
N GLU A 288 27.85 10.55 5.93
CA GLU A 288 27.51 11.92 6.30
C GLU A 288 26.04 12.25 5.98
N GLY A 289 25.56 11.83 4.80
CA GLY A 289 24.16 11.98 4.41
C GLY A 289 23.20 11.25 5.36
N MET A 290 23.52 10.01 5.74
CA MET A 290 22.71 9.22 6.69
C MET A 290 22.69 9.79 8.12
N ALA A 291 23.72 10.56 8.49
CA ALA A 291 23.83 11.17 9.83
C ALA A 291 23.04 12.48 9.97
N ARG A 292 22.61 13.07 8.89
CA ARG A 292 21.74 14.28 8.84
C ARG A 292 20.29 13.92 9.08
#